data_ecfc597c221dbef3f14730daad0a04f2
#
_entry.id   ecfc597c221dbef3f14730daad0a04f2
#
_cell.length_a   1.000
_cell.length_b   1.000
_cell.length_c   1.000
_cell.angle_alpha   90.00
_cell.angle_beta   90.00
_cell.angle_gamma   90.00
#
_symmetry.space_group_name_H-M   'P 1'
#
loop_
_entity.id
_entity.type
_entity.pdbx_description
1 polymer ?
#
loop_
_entity_poly.entity_id
_entity_poly.type
_entity_poly.pdbx_seq_one_letter_code
_entity_poly.pdbx_strand_id
1 'polypeptide(L)'
;VEQAYKVGRYLGWYYSQNGKAKVVIGKDTRRSSYMFEHALVSGLTASGADVYLLHVTTTPSVSYVVTSEEFDCGIMISASHNPYYDNGIKILDGNGHKMDAGVENLIEQYIDGLIDELPYATKDEIGCALDYSIGRNRYIGYLMSIPTRAFRNYRVGLDCANGASSAIAKSVFDALGAKTYVINSDPDGLNINTLSLIHI
;
A
#
# COMPACT_ATOMS: atom_id res chain seq x y z
N VAL A 1 -10.94 -4.06 -12.50
CA VAL A 1 -10.59 -2.64 -12.68
C VAL A 1 -11.74 -1.75 -12.23
N GLU A 2 -12.95 -1.98 -12.77
CA GLU A 2 -14.14 -1.19 -12.42
C GLU A 2 -14.43 -1.20 -10.91
N GLN A 3 -14.40 -2.37 -10.27
CA GLN A 3 -14.59 -2.48 -8.82
C GLN A 3 -13.54 -1.66 -8.04
N ALA A 4 -12.27 -1.72 -8.44
CA ALA A 4 -11.23 -0.93 -7.80
C ALA A 4 -11.46 0.58 -7.97
N TYR A 5 -11.93 1.01 -9.15
CA TYR A 5 -12.36 2.39 -9.37
C TYR A 5 -13.50 2.79 -8.41
N LYS A 6 -14.52 1.94 -8.27
CA LYS A 6 -15.64 2.18 -7.34
C LYS A 6 -15.17 2.23 -5.88
N VAL A 7 -14.26 1.35 -5.46
CA VAL A 7 -13.62 1.46 -4.13
C VAL A 7 -13.00 2.84 -3.93
N GLY A 8 -12.23 3.30 -4.91
CA GLY A 8 -11.64 4.65 -4.89
C GLY A 8 -12.69 5.75 -4.84
N ARG A 9 -13.76 5.65 -5.64
CA ARG A 9 -14.88 6.59 -5.64
C ARG A 9 -15.51 6.70 -4.25
N TYR A 10 -15.85 5.56 -3.65
CA TYR A 10 -16.49 5.54 -2.34
C TYR A 10 -15.58 6.11 -1.25
N LEU A 11 -14.34 5.66 -1.15
CA LEU A 11 -13.40 6.15 -0.14
C LEU A 11 -13.09 7.65 -0.29
N GLY A 12 -12.86 8.11 -1.52
CA GLY A 12 -12.64 9.52 -1.80
C GLY A 12 -13.81 10.38 -1.36
N TRP A 13 -15.04 9.99 -1.70
CA TRP A 13 -16.24 10.66 -1.25
C TRP A 13 -16.41 10.59 0.27
N TYR A 14 -16.26 9.41 0.87
CA TYR A 14 -16.47 9.18 2.30
C TYR A 14 -15.58 10.07 3.18
N TYR A 15 -14.31 10.16 2.84
CA TYR A 15 -13.36 10.95 3.63
C TYR A 15 -13.33 12.44 3.26
N SER A 16 -13.78 12.83 2.06
CA SER A 16 -13.78 14.25 1.63
C SER A 16 -14.99 15.05 2.04
N GLN A 17 -15.88 14.54 2.92
CA GLN A 17 -17.11 15.25 3.35
C GLN A 17 -16.83 16.55 4.12
N ASN A 18 -15.70 16.66 4.81
CA ASN A 18 -15.35 17.80 5.66
C ASN A 18 -14.06 18.50 5.21
N GLY A 19 -13.67 18.33 3.97
CA GLY A 19 -12.43 18.87 3.41
C GLY A 19 -11.73 17.85 2.51
N LYS A 20 -10.65 18.26 1.90
CA LYS A 20 -9.91 17.40 0.97
C LYS A 20 -9.17 16.28 1.73
N ALA A 21 -9.57 15.05 1.51
CA ALA A 21 -8.95 13.88 2.12
C ALA A 21 -7.56 13.61 1.57
N LYS A 22 -6.69 13.04 2.41
CA LYS A 22 -5.36 12.53 2.06
C LYS A 22 -5.34 11.01 2.18
N VAL A 23 -5.13 10.33 1.06
CA VAL A 23 -5.10 8.86 1.00
C VAL A 23 -3.73 8.40 0.52
N VAL A 24 -3.11 7.48 1.26
CA VAL A 24 -1.83 6.89 0.86
C VAL A 24 -2.03 5.50 0.28
N ILE A 25 -1.36 5.20 -0.84
CA ILE A 25 -1.43 3.90 -1.51
C ILE A 25 -0.05 3.25 -1.59
N GLY A 26 0.05 2.00 -1.13
CA GLY A 26 1.16 1.11 -1.38
C GLY A 26 0.74 -0.12 -2.18
N LYS A 27 1.70 -0.77 -2.82
CA LYS A 27 1.45 -2.00 -3.61
C LYS A 27 2.59 -2.99 -3.47
N ASP A 28 2.30 -4.26 -3.76
CA ASP A 28 3.33 -5.27 -3.94
C ASP A 28 3.87 -5.27 -5.38
N THR A 29 4.69 -6.25 -5.70
CA THR A 29 5.42 -6.34 -6.97
C THR A 29 4.61 -6.91 -8.13
N ARG A 30 3.37 -7.34 -7.95
CA ARG A 30 2.53 -7.96 -8.98
C ARG A 30 2.25 -6.99 -10.13
N ARG A 31 2.21 -7.48 -11.37
CA ARG A 31 1.83 -6.66 -12.54
C ARG A 31 0.43 -6.06 -12.40
N SER A 32 -0.53 -6.83 -11.89
CA SER A 32 -1.90 -6.35 -11.68
C SER A 32 -2.00 -5.23 -10.65
N SER A 33 -1.03 -5.09 -9.74
CA SER A 33 -1.00 -4.02 -8.75
C SER A 33 -0.94 -2.63 -9.38
N TYR A 34 -0.25 -2.47 -10.51
CA TYR A 34 -0.22 -1.21 -11.26
C TYR A 34 -1.59 -0.85 -11.83
N MET A 35 -2.28 -1.82 -12.40
CA MET A 35 -3.63 -1.63 -12.95
C MET A 35 -4.63 -1.22 -11.86
N PHE A 36 -4.58 -1.87 -10.70
CA PHE A 36 -5.47 -1.54 -9.58
C PHE A 36 -5.11 -0.19 -8.95
N GLU A 37 -3.82 0.13 -8.82
CA GLU A 37 -3.39 1.45 -8.34
C GLU A 37 -3.96 2.58 -9.19
N HIS A 38 -3.83 2.51 -10.52
CA HIS A 38 -4.38 3.53 -11.41
C HIS A 38 -5.91 3.65 -11.33
N ALA A 39 -6.61 2.52 -11.18
CA ALA A 39 -8.06 2.53 -11.02
C ALA A 39 -8.48 3.19 -9.70
N LEU A 40 -7.83 2.84 -8.58
CA LEU A 40 -8.06 3.47 -7.28
C LEU A 40 -7.76 4.97 -7.30
N VAL A 41 -6.60 5.36 -7.85
CA VAL A 41 -6.21 6.77 -7.99
C VAL A 41 -7.28 7.55 -8.74
N SER A 42 -7.74 7.03 -9.89
CA SER A 42 -8.77 7.70 -10.69
C SER A 42 -10.08 7.87 -9.90
N GLY A 43 -10.50 6.85 -9.16
CA GLY A 43 -11.71 6.93 -8.34
C GLY A 43 -11.58 7.93 -7.19
N LEU A 44 -10.47 7.89 -6.45
CA LEU A 44 -10.18 8.77 -5.33
C LEU A 44 -10.13 10.25 -5.75
N THR A 45 -9.36 10.54 -6.80
CA THR A 45 -9.20 11.93 -7.29
C THR A 45 -10.49 12.47 -7.89
N ALA A 46 -11.28 11.63 -8.58
CA ALA A 46 -12.60 11.99 -9.08
C ALA A 46 -13.62 12.28 -7.95
N SER A 47 -13.34 11.87 -6.73
CA SER A 47 -14.17 12.13 -5.54
C SER A 47 -13.55 13.16 -4.58
N GLY A 48 -12.50 13.87 -4.99
CA GLY A 48 -11.92 15.00 -4.24
C GLY A 48 -10.75 14.65 -3.31
N ALA A 49 -10.33 13.40 -3.22
CA ALA A 49 -9.20 13.01 -2.37
C ALA A 49 -7.84 13.22 -3.07
N ASP A 50 -6.86 13.72 -2.34
CA ASP A 50 -5.46 13.72 -2.79
C ASP A 50 -4.82 12.37 -2.47
N VAL A 51 -4.10 11.82 -3.44
CA VAL A 51 -3.53 10.47 -3.38
C VAL A 51 -2.01 10.52 -3.35
N TYR A 52 -1.41 9.83 -2.39
CA TYR A 52 0.02 9.79 -2.15
C TYR A 52 0.57 8.39 -2.43
N LEU A 53 1.43 8.25 -3.44
CA LEU A 53 1.91 6.96 -3.93
C LEU A 53 3.24 6.57 -3.28
N LEU A 54 3.22 5.53 -2.44
CA LEU A 54 4.43 4.92 -1.86
C LEU A 54 5.13 3.97 -2.83
N HIS A 55 4.47 3.62 -3.95
CA HIS A 55 4.93 2.60 -4.88
C HIS A 55 5.06 1.22 -4.22
N VAL A 56 6.07 0.43 -4.64
CA VAL A 56 6.29 -0.90 -4.07
C VAL A 56 6.77 -0.77 -2.63
N THR A 57 5.96 -1.28 -1.70
CA THR A 57 6.24 -1.27 -0.26
C THR A 57 5.41 -2.34 0.46
N THR A 58 5.71 -2.58 1.73
CA THR A 58 5.01 -3.58 2.56
C THR A 58 3.76 -3.01 3.23
N THR A 59 2.81 -3.88 3.60
CA THR A 59 1.61 -3.47 4.34
C THR A 59 1.93 -2.70 5.63
N PRO A 60 2.90 -3.14 6.47
CA PRO A 60 3.28 -2.35 7.65
C PRO A 60 3.84 -0.96 7.33
N SER A 61 4.46 -0.77 6.16
CA SER A 61 4.90 0.56 5.71
C SER A 61 3.71 1.49 5.47
N VAL A 62 2.64 1.00 4.84
CA VAL A 62 1.42 1.79 4.62
C VAL A 62 0.80 2.17 5.97
N SER A 63 0.62 1.20 6.88
CA SER A 63 0.08 1.44 8.23
C SER A 63 0.91 2.48 9.01
N TYR A 64 2.24 2.35 8.97
CA TYR A 64 3.14 3.31 9.62
C TYR A 64 2.98 4.73 9.06
N VAL A 65 2.95 4.88 7.74
CA VAL A 65 2.83 6.20 7.09
C VAL A 65 1.46 6.81 7.41
N VAL A 66 0.39 6.03 7.39
CA VAL A 66 -0.96 6.52 7.76
C VAL A 66 -0.93 7.17 9.13
N THR A 67 -0.39 6.49 10.14
CA THR A 67 -0.41 6.98 11.52
C THR A 67 0.61 8.08 11.79
N SER A 68 1.82 7.97 11.22
CA SER A 68 2.90 8.91 11.51
C SER A 68 2.76 10.25 10.78
N GLU A 69 1.96 10.32 9.73
CA GLU A 69 1.81 11.49 8.88
C GLU A 69 0.35 11.95 8.72
N GLU A 70 -0.53 11.43 9.59
CA GLU A 70 -1.92 11.85 9.71
C GLU A 70 -2.69 11.79 8.38
N PHE A 71 -2.61 10.63 7.69
CA PHE A 71 -3.46 10.34 6.54
C PHE A 71 -4.84 9.86 7.01
N ASP A 72 -5.88 10.23 6.27
CA ASP A 72 -7.26 9.81 6.57
C ASP A 72 -7.47 8.32 6.32
N CYS A 73 -6.76 7.76 5.33
CA CYS A 73 -6.92 6.38 4.90
C CYS A 73 -5.64 5.87 4.24
N GLY A 74 -5.38 4.55 4.40
CA GLY A 74 -4.33 3.84 3.70
C GLY A 74 -4.88 2.70 2.85
N ILE A 75 -4.30 2.49 1.68
CA ILE A 75 -4.66 1.37 0.81
C ILE A 75 -3.41 0.56 0.49
N MET A 76 -3.49 -0.77 0.70
CA MET A 76 -2.44 -1.70 0.28
C MET A 76 -2.97 -2.66 -0.77
N ILE A 77 -2.35 -2.67 -1.95
CA ILE A 77 -2.68 -3.56 -3.06
C ILE A 77 -1.76 -4.78 -2.98
N SER A 78 -2.30 -5.89 -2.50
CA SER A 78 -1.57 -7.15 -2.33
C SER A 78 -2.49 -8.30 -1.98
N ALA A 79 -2.24 -9.48 -2.55
CA ALA A 79 -2.86 -10.75 -2.15
C ALA A 79 -1.94 -11.60 -1.26
N SER A 80 -0.99 -10.97 -0.54
CA SER A 80 -0.09 -11.66 0.41
C SER A 80 0.73 -12.78 -0.27
N HIS A 81 0.57 -14.03 0.19
CA HIS A 81 1.30 -15.21 -0.27
C HIS A 81 0.64 -15.94 -1.45
N ASN A 82 -0.49 -15.44 -1.95
CA ASN A 82 -1.17 -16.04 -3.09
C ASN A 82 -0.31 -16.00 -4.38
N PRO A 83 -0.60 -16.83 -5.38
CA PRO A 83 0.05 -16.77 -6.68
C PRO A 83 -0.04 -15.38 -7.33
N TYR A 84 0.87 -15.11 -8.27
CA TYR A 84 1.02 -13.77 -8.89
C TYR A 84 -0.25 -13.25 -9.61
N TYR A 85 -1.10 -14.15 -10.08
CA TYR A 85 -2.33 -13.83 -10.80
C TYR A 85 -3.49 -13.41 -9.90
N ASP A 86 -3.41 -13.69 -8.60
CA ASP A 86 -4.34 -13.15 -7.59
C ASP A 86 -3.89 -11.74 -7.18
N ASN A 87 -4.85 -10.92 -6.75
CA ASN A 87 -4.56 -9.66 -6.09
C ASN A 87 -5.69 -9.30 -5.12
N GLY A 88 -5.45 -8.31 -4.26
CA GLY A 88 -6.42 -7.85 -3.29
C GLY A 88 -6.19 -6.39 -2.91
N ILE A 89 -7.23 -5.77 -2.38
CA ILE A 89 -7.19 -4.41 -1.86
C ILE A 89 -7.47 -4.49 -0.36
N LYS A 90 -6.54 -4.00 0.45
CA LYS A 90 -6.68 -3.88 1.89
C LYS A 90 -6.80 -2.41 2.23
N ILE A 91 -7.84 -2.05 2.97
CA ILE A 91 -8.10 -0.67 3.37
C ILE A 91 -7.75 -0.53 4.85
N LEU A 92 -7.04 0.53 5.19
CA LEU A 92 -6.64 0.89 6.54
C LEU A 92 -7.29 2.21 6.91
N ASP A 93 -7.79 2.31 8.14
CA ASP A 93 -8.32 3.56 8.69
C ASP A 93 -7.18 4.56 9.04
N GLY A 94 -7.52 5.75 9.48
CA GLY A 94 -6.56 6.79 9.89
C GLY A 94 -5.67 6.40 11.08
N ASN A 95 -5.98 5.32 11.79
CA ASN A 95 -5.15 4.74 12.84
C ASN A 95 -4.22 3.63 12.33
N GLY A 96 -4.21 3.38 11.03
CA GLY A 96 -3.42 2.33 10.42
C GLY A 96 -3.92 0.91 10.67
N HIS A 97 -5.13 0.75 11.20
CA HIS A 97 -5.79 -0.54 11.41
C HIS A 97 -6.63 -0.94 10.21
N LYS A 98 -6.99 -2.23 10.14
CA LYS A 98 -7.95 -2.69 9.13
C LYS A 98 -9.24 -1.87 9.24
N MET A 99 -9.77 -1.45 8.09
CA MET A 99 -11.03 -0.72 7.99
C MET A 99 -12.17 -1.43 8.72
N ASP A 100 -13.06 -0.65 9.32
CA ASP A 100 -14.28 -1.14 9.97
C ASP A 100 -15.17 -1.90 8.99
N ALA A 101 -15.69 -3.03 9.45
CA ALA A 101 -16.52 -3.91 8.62
C ALA A 101 -17.81 -3.23 8.12
N GLY A 102 -18.34 -2.24 8.85
CA GLY A 102 -19.49 -1.46 8.41
C GLY A 102 -19.16 -0.60 7.18
N VAL A 103 -17.99 0.01 7.16
CA VAL A 103 -17.52 0.79 5.99
C VAL A 103 -17.21 -0.15 4.81
N GLU A 104 -16.55 -1.30 5.06
CA GLU A 104 -16.32 -2.30 4.02
C GLU A 104 -17.64 -2.75 3.37
N ASN A 105 -18.67 -3.03 4.16
CA ASN A 105 -20.00 -3.39 3.65
C ASN A 105 -20.66 -2.27 2.81
N LEU A 106 -20.50 -1.01 3.19
CA LEU A 106 -21.01 0.11 2.39
C LEU A 106 -20.27 0.25 1.04
N ILE A 107 -18.98 -0.01 1.01
CA ILE A 107 -18.20 -0.08 -0.22
C ILE A 107 -18.73 -1.20 -1.13
N GLU A 108 -18.98 -2.39 -0.58
CA GLU A 108 -19.55 -3.52 -1.32
C GLU A 108 -20.93 -3.18 -1.89
N GLN A 109 -21.82 -2.57 -1.09
CA GLN A 109 -23.12 -2.11 -1.56
C GLN A 109 -23.02 -1.09 -2.70
N TYR A 110 -22.05 -0.18 -2.65
CA TYR A 110 -21.80 0.77 -3.75
C TYR A 110 -21.28 0.05 -5.02
N ILE A 111 -20.41 -0.93 -4.86
CA ILE A 111 -19.91 -1.76 -5.97
C ILE A 111 -21.08 -2.49 -6.66
N ASP A 112 -21.99 -3.03 -5.86
CA ASP A 112 -23.15 -3.81 -6.32
C ASP A 112 -24.31 -2.94 -6.85
N GLY A 113 -24.19 -1.62 -6.78
CA GLY A 113 -25.20 -0.68 -7.26
C GLY A 113 -26.43 -0.57 -6.35
N LEU A 114 -26.28 -0.90 -5.07
CA LEU A 114 -27.32 -0.75 -4.04
C LEU A 114 -27.30 0.65 -3.41
N ILE A 115 -26.27 1.42 -3.66
CA ILE A 115 -26.14 2.83 -3.30
C ILE A 115 -26.11 3.65 -4.59
N ASP A 116 -26.82 4.77 -4.61
CA ASP A 116 -26.87 5.68 -5.76
C ASP A 116 -25.48 6.19 -6.14
N GLU A 117 -25.33 6.63 -7.41
CA GLU A 117 -24.07 7.16 -7.92
C GLU A 117 -23.64 8.40 -7.11
N LEU A 118 -22.40 8.36 -6.63
CA LEU A 118 -21.82 9.42 -5.82
C LEU A 118 -21.44 10.63 -6.68
N PRO A 119 -21.54 11.87 -6.16
CA PRO A 119 -21.17 13.06 -6.90
C PRO A 119 -19.68 13.06 -7.27
N TYR A 120 -19.36 13.65 -8.41
CA TYR A 120 -17.98 13.90 -8.81
C TYR A 120 -17.50 15.24 -8.25
N ALA A 121 -16.25 15.26 -7.81
CA ALA A 121 -15.57 16.53 -7.52
C ALA A 121 -15.42 17.36 -8.82
N THR A 122 -15.49 18.66 -8.68
CA THR A 122 -15.41 19.59 -9.81
C THR A 122 -14.39 20.68 -9.56
N LYS A 123 -13.81 21.24 -10.62
CA LYS A 123 -12.88 22.37 -10.56
C LYS A 123 -11.70 22.11 -9.61
N ASP A 124 -11.51 22.95 -8.61
CA ASP A 124 -10.47 22.90 -7.58
C ASP A 124 -10.70 21.85 -6.49
N GLU A 125 -11.90 21.28 -6.45
CA GLU A 125 -12.19 20.13 -5.57
C GLU A 125 -11.60 18.81 -6.08
N ILE A 126 -11.31 18.69 -7.39
CA ILE A 126 -10.70 17.48 -7.95
C ILE A 126 -9.37 17.21 -7.23
N GLY A 127 -9.18 15.96 -6.79
CA GLY A 127 -7.96 15.55 -6.13
C GLY A 127 -6.78 15.41 -7.08
N CYS A 128 -5.59 15.30 -6.53
CA CYS A 128 -4.37 15.07 -7.30
C CYS A 128 -3.65 13.79 -6.86
N ALA A 129 -2.76 13.27 -7.72
CA ALA A 129 -1.88 12.16 -7.40
C ALA A 129 -0.43 12.65 -7.28
N LEU A 130 0.23 12.27 -6.20
CA LEU A 130 1.56 12.73 -5.82
C LEU A 130 2.49 11.52 -5.62
N ASP A 131 3.71 11.58 -6.14
CA ASP A 131 4.77 10.65 -5.71
C ASP A 131 5.09 10.91 -4.24
N TYR A 132 5.06 9.86 -3.43
CA TYR A 132 5.33 9.95 -2.01
C TYR A 132 6.32 8.88 -1.53
N SER A 133 7.31 8.56 -2.35
CA SER A 133 8.38 7.61 -2.02
C SER A 133 9.13 7.98 -0.73
N ILE A 134 9.11 9.26 -0.33
CA ILE A 134 9.68 9.73 0.93
C ILE A 134 9.01 9.09 2.16
N GLY A 135 7.71 8.80 2.12
CA GLY A 135 7.00 8.10 3.21
C GLY A 135 7.56 6.69 3.43
N ARG A 136 7.83 5.94 2.34
CA ARG A 136 8.52 4.65 2.42
C ARG A 136 9.92 4.79 3.05
N ASN A 137 10.67 5.82 2.70
CA ASN A 137 12.00 6.05 3.25
C ASN A 137 11.95 6.38 4.76
N ARG A 138 10.91 7.07 5.22
CA ARG A 138 10.66 7.30 6.65
C ARG A 138 10.40 6.01 7.40
N TYR A 139 9.61 5.08 6.81
CA TYR A 139 9.41 3.76 7.38
C TYR A 139 10.73 2.97 7.48
N ILE A 140 11.60 3.03 6.47
CA ILE A 140 12.94 2.45 6.53
C ILE A 140 13.73 3.04 7.71
N GLY A 141 13.73 4.37 7.88
CA GLY A 141 14.36 5.06 9.01
C GLY A 141 13.80 4.61 10.35
N TYR A 142 12.48 4.44 10.45
CA TYR A 142 11.83 3.90 11.64
C TYR A 142 12.32 2.49 11.96
N LEU A 143 12.36 1.59 10.98
CA LEU A 143 12.88 0.23 11.18
C LEU A 143 14.31 0.22 11.68
N MET A 144 15.16 1.13 11.19
CA MET A 144 16.54 1.27 11.64
C MET A 144 16.64 1.78 13.08
N SER A 145 15.64 2.46 13.61
CA SER A 145 15.61 2.99 14.98
C SER A 145 15.17 1.98 16.04
N ILE A 146 14.51 0.88 15.64
CA ILE A 146 13.95 -0.11 16.58
C ILE A 146 15.04 -0.91 17.32
N PRO A 147 16.10 -1.42 16.64
CA PRO A 147 17.09 -2.24 17.32
C PRO A 147 17.93 -1.44 18.29
N THR A 148 18.08 -1.95 19.51
CA THR A 148 18.93 -1.35 20.55
C THR A 148 20.43 -1.67 20.39
N ARG A 149 20.78 -2.55 19.44
CA ARG A 149 22.17 -2.98 19.18
C ARG A 149 22.45 -3.05 17.68
N ALA A 150 23.68 -2.72 17.30
CA ALA A 150 24.16 -2.90 15.92
C ALA A 150 24.37 -4.39 15.59
N PHE A 151 24.18 -4.74 14.31
CA PHE A 151 24.29 -6.13 13.81
C PHE A 151 25.64 -6.43 13.15
N ARG A 152 26.72 -5.74 13.55
CA ARG A 152 28.06 -5.78 12.90
C ARG A 152 28.68 -7.16 12.75
N ASN A 153 28.35 -8.10 13.62
CA ASN A 153 28.91 -9.46 13.59
C ASN A 153 27.93 -10.52 13.07
N TYR A 154 26.75 -10.10 12.64
CA TYR A 154 25.74 -11.01 12.14
C TYR A 154 25.86 -11.19 10.63
N ARG A 155 25.67 -12.43 10.20
CA ARG A 155 25.44 -12.79 8.79
C ARG A 155 23.96 -13.13 8.65
N VAL A 156 23.25 -12.38 7.83
CA VAL A 156 21.80 -12.50 7.69
C VAL A 156 21.44 -12.91 6.28
N GLY A 157 20.77 -14.05 6.14
CA GLY A 157 20.12 -14.45 4.90
C GLY A 157 18.74 -13.85 4.83
N LEU A 158 18.42 -13.19 3.72
CA LEU A 158 17.11 -12.56 3.47
C LEU A 158 16.48 -13.20 2.23
N ASP A 159 15.38 -13.92 2.41
CA ASP A 159 14.53 -14.35 1.30
C ASP A 159 13.39 -13.32 1.16
N CYS A 160 13.44 -12.57 0.07
CA CYS A 160 12.43 -11.51 -0.19
C CYS A 160 11.23 -12.03 -1.00
N ALA A 161 11.19 -13.30 -1.36
CA ALA A 161 10.10 -13.93 -2.13
C ALA A 161 9.70 -13.16 -3.41
N ASN A 162 10.60 -12.38 -3.99
CA ASN A 162 10.34 -11.41 -5.06
C ASN A 162 9.13 -10.48 -4.76
N GLY A 163 8.84 -10.27 -3.50
CA GLY A 163 7.72 -9.48 -3.00
C GLY A 163 8.12 -8.06 -2.60
N ALA A 164 7.22 -7.37 -1.94
CA ALA A 164 7.36 -5.97 -1.54
C ALA A 164 8.57 -5.70 -0.61
N SER A 165 8.99 -6.68 0.18
CA SER A 165 10.16 -6.58 1.05
C SER A 165 11.49 -6.41 0.29
N SER A 166 11.56 -6.82 -0.98
CA SER A 166 12.76 -6.65 -1.83
C SER A 166 13.22 -5.19 -1.91
N ALA A 167 12.28 -4.25 -1.80
CA ALA A 167 12.55 -2.81 -1.89
C ALA A 167 13.18 -2.21 -0.61
N ILE A 168 13.08 -2.90 0.54
CA ILE A 168 13.45 -2.31 1.83
C ILE A 168 14.39 -3.19 2.70
N ALA A 169 14.26 -4.52 2.64
CA ALA A 169 14.89 -5.41 3.62
C ALA A 169 16.41 -5.27 3.65
N LYS A 170 17.07 -5.32 2.49
CA LYS A 170 18.53 -5.23 2.40
C LYS A 170 19.06 -3.93 3.00
N SER A 171 18.46 -2.78 2.65
CA SER A 171 18.92 -1.47 3.10
C SER A 171 18.82 -1.32 4.62
N VAL A 172 17.78 -1.87 5.26
CA VAL A 172 17.62 -1.85 6.72
C VAL A 172 18.72 -2.65 7.39
N PHE A 173 18.95 -3.90 7.01
CA PHE A 173 19.95 -4.75 7.66
C PHE A 173 21.39 -4.29 7.40
N ASP A 174 21.69 -3.80 6.19
CA ASP A 174 23.00 -3.21 5.88
C ASP A 174 23.29 -1.96 6.73
N ALA A 175 22.30 -1.08 6.89
CA ALA A 175 22.44 0.12 7.72
C ALA A 175 22.63 -0.22 9.19
N LEU A 176 22.05 -1.32 9.68
CA LEU A 176 22.28 -1.84 11.02
C LEU A 176 23.65 -2.53 11.17
N GLY A 177 24.41 -2.68 10.10
CA GLY A 177 25.76 -3.21 10.08
C GLY A 177 25.86 -4.73 9.88
N ALA A 178 24.78 -5.40 9.52
CA ALA A 178 24.80 -6.82 9.19
C ALA A 178 25.50 -7.08 7.84
N LYS A 179 26.11 -8.26 7.69
CA LYS A 179 26.50 -8.78 6.38
C LYS A 179 25.32 -9.53 5.78
N THR A 180 24.63 -8.92 4.80
CA THR A 180 23.42 -9.48 4.20
C THR A 180 23.69 -10.32 2.96
N TYR A 181 22.94 -11.41 2.85
CA TYR A 181 22.88 -12.28 1.67
C TYR A 181 21.41 -12.35 1.26
N VAL A 182 21.08 -11.83 0.07
CA VAL A 182 19.70 -11.70 -0.37
C VAL A 182 19.43 -12.66 -1.51
N ILE A 183 18.30 -13.35 -1.43
CA ILE A 183 17.75 -14.20 -2.49
C ILE A 183 16.32 -13.76 -2.81
N ASN A 184 15.83 -14.13 -3.99
CA ASN A 184 14.48 -13.81 -4.45
C ASN A 184 14.15 -12.30 -4.30
N SER A 185 15.05 -11.44 -4.77
CA SER A 185 14.93 -9.97 -4.64
C SER A 185 14.89 -9.23 -5.98
N ASP A 186 14.61 -9.94 -7.07
CA ASP A 186 14.50 -9.38 -8.43
C ASP A 186 13.09 -9.63 -9.00
N PRO A 187 12.09 -8.82 -8.56
CA PRO A 187 10.71 -9.02 -8.95
C PRO A 187 10.48 -8.61 -10.41
N ASP A 188 9.85 -9.48 -11.20
CA ASP A 188 9.43 -9.24 -12.58
C ASP A 188 7.91 -9.02 -12.73
N GLY A 189 7.18 -9.11 -11.62
CA GLY A 189 5.73 -8.97 -11.55
C GLY A 189 4.96 -10.29 -11.71
N LEU A 190 5.63 -11.39 -12.03
CA LEU A 190 5.05 -12.72 -12.20
C LEU A 190 5.68 -13.75 -11.25
N ASN A 191 6.83 -13.45 -10.69
CA ASN A 191 7.64 -14.37 -9.88
C ASN A 191 7.48 -14.18 -8.36
N ILE A 192 6.50 -13.40 -7.91
CA ILE A 192 6.23 -13.24 -6.48
C ILE A 192 5.91 -14.60 -5.85
N ASN A 193 6.52 -14.88 -4.69
CA ASN A 193 6.38 -16.14 -3.94
C ASN A 193 6.91 -17.40 -4.67
N THR A 194 7.55 -17.27 -5.83
CA THR A 194 8.15 -18.39 -6.54
C THR A 194 9.45 -18.81 -5.85
N LEU A 195 9.59 -20.09 -5.54
CA LEU A 195 10.77 -20.69 -4.89
C LEU A 195 11.14 -20.08 -3.52
N SER A 196 10.22 -19.36 -2.88
CA SER A 196 10.41 -18.87 -1.52
C SER A 196 10.23 -19.99 -0.50
N LEU A 197 10.93 -19.89 0.63
CA LEU A 197 10.86 -20.85 1.75
C LEU A 197 9.45 -21.06 2.31
N ILE A 198 8.52 -20.17 2.05
CA ILE A 198 7.11 -20.32 2.45
C ILE A 198 6.40 -21.48 1.73
N HIS A 199 6.95 -21.96 0.63
CA HIS A 199 6.38 -23.01 -0.21
C HIS A 199 7.17 -24.31 -0.22
N ILE A 200 8.13 -24.48 0.70
CA ILE A 200 8.95 -25.71 0.86
C ILE A 200 8.35 -26.61 1.94
#